data_6fcf9f32fb16e38aa50afbf0c1e48dbb
#
_entry.id   6fcf9f32fb16e38aa50afbf0c1e48dbb
#
_cell.length_a   1.000
_cell.length_b   1.000
_cell.length_c   1.000
_cell.angle_alpha   90.00
_cell.angle_beta   90.00
_cell.angle_gamma   90.00
#
_symmetry.space_group_name_H-M   'P 1'
#
loop_
_entity.id
_entity.type
_entity.pdbx_description
1 polymer ?
#
loop_
_entity_poly.entity_id
_entity_poly.type
_entity_poly.pdbx_seq_one_letter_code
_entity_poly.pdbx_strand_id
1 'polypeptide(L)'
;MNEYIVSLEREFSLVENGFKAEESRALSDYKSHDHEYIKELAYLAYKSTVYQVRMYAVFLFGYLSEDDDILDLMRDTVAKA
;
A
#
# COMPACT_ATOMS: atom_id res chain seq x y z
N MET A 1 -9.24 -13.02 -4.06
CA MET A 1 -8.93 -11.76 -3.34
C MET A 1 -7.86 -12.05 -2.30
N ASN A 2 -6.96 -11.10 -2.08
CA ASN A 2 -5.88 -11.27 -1.13
C ASN A 2 -6.42 -11.12 0.31
N GLU A 3 -6.24 -12.17 1.11
CA GLU A 3 -6.76 -12.18 2.48
C GLU A 3 -6.11 -11.11 3.36
N TYR A 4 -4.85 -10.82 3.11
CA TYR A 4 -4.16 -9.78 3.87
C TYR A 4 -4.76 -8.41 3.60
N ILE A 5 -5.09 -8.11 2.35
CA ILE A 5 -5.76 -6.85 2.01
C ILE A 5 -7.11 -6.76 2.70
N VAL A 6 -7.87 -7.85 2.73
CA VAL A 6 -9.16 -7.87 3.41
C VAL A 6 -8.99 -7.56 4.90
N SER A 7 -7.95 -8.14 5.53
CA SER A 7 -7.69 -7.88 6.94
C SER A 7 -7.30 -6.42 7.19
N LEU A 8 -6.55 -5.82 6.27
CA LEU A 8 -6.20 -4.40 6.36
C LEU A 8 -7.45 -3.52 6.22
N GLU A 9 -8.33 -3.86 5.31
CA GLU A 9 -9.58 -3.13 5.14
C GLU A 9 -10.39 -3.10 6.43
N ARG A 10 -10.48 -4.25 7.08
CA ARG A 10 -11.22 -4.34 8.34
C ARG A 10 -10.53 -3.56 9.45
N GLU A 11 -9.22 -3.75 9.59
CA GLU A 11 -8.45 -3.14 10.65
C GLU A 11 -8.39 -1.63 10.53
N PHE A 12 -8.08 -1.13 9.36
CA PHE A 12 -7.90 0.31 9.16
C PHE A 12 -9.21 1.08 9.20
N SER A 13 -10.31 0.45 8.82
CA SER A 13 -11.61 1.12 8.85
C SER A 13 -12.06 1.45 10.28
N LEU A 14 -11.44 0.81 11.28
CA LEU A 14 -11.76 1.05 12.70
C LEU A 14 -10.84 2.10 13.34
N VAL A 15 -9.88 2.64 12.60
CA VAL A 15 -8.87 3.54 13.15
C VAL A 15 -8.99 4.91 12.49
N GLU A 16 -9.07 5.96 13.31
CA GLU A 16 -9.12 7.34 12.82
C GLU A 16 -8.03 8.15 13.54
N ASN A 17 -6.81 8.12 13.03
CA ASN A 17 -5.70 8.81 13.67
C ASN A 17 -4.71 9.39 12.68
N GLY A 18 -5.23 9.99 11.58
CA GLY A 18 -4.37 10.68 10.62
C GLY A 18 -3.42 9.75 9.87
N PHE A 19 -3.85 8.54 9.61
CA PHE A 19 -3.09 7.55 8.85
C PHE A 19 -1.81 7.07 9.51
N LYS A 20 -1.66 7.26 10.82
CA LYS A 20 -0.46 6.79 11.52
C LYS A 20 -0.36 5.28 11.55
N ALA A 21 -1.48 4.59 11.70
CA ALA A 21 -1.49 3.12 11.68
C ALA A 21 -1.11 2.60 10.30
N GLU A 22 -1.61 3.23 9.25
CA GLU A 22 -1.32 2.85 7.87
C GLU A 22 0.16 3.06 7.54
N GLU A 23 0.72 4.20 7.93
CA GLU A 23 2.14 4.49 7.70
C GLU A 23 3.03 3.50 8.45
N SER A 24 2.72 3.25 9.72
CA SER A 24 3.49 2.33 10.55
C SER A 24 3.45 0.90 9.99
N ARG A 25 2.28 0.44 9.56
CA ARG A 25 2.13 -0.89 8.98
C ARG A 25 2.89 -0.98 7.66
N ALA A 26 2.82 0.07 6.82
CA ALA A 26 3.53 0.07 5.55
C ALA A 26 5.04 -0.04 5.76
N LEU A 27 5.58 0.70 6.72
CA LEU A 27 7.01 0.62 7.01
C LEU A 27 7.41 -0.76 7.54
N SER A 28 6.62 -1.31 8.44
CA SER A 28 6.87 -2.64 9.00
C SER A 28 6.85 -3.71 7.91
N ASP A 29 5.85 -3.65 7.03
CA ASP A 29 5.72 -4.63 5.95
C ASP A 29 6.84 -4.47 4.93
N TYR A 30 7.22 -3.24 4.62
CA TYR A 30 8.32 -2.99 3.69
C TYR A 30 9.63 -3.61 4.19
N LYS A 31 9.88 -3.55 5.50
CA LYS A 31 11.10 -4.11 6.08
C LYS A 31 11.05 -5.63 6.24
N SER A 32 9.87 -6.21 6.27
CA SER A 32 9.69 -7.63 6.60
C SER A 32 9.59 -8.54 5.38
N HIS A 33 9.41 -7.98 4.18
CA HIS A 33 9.19 -8.76 2.96
C HIS A 33 10.11 -8.29 1.84
N ASP A 34 10.29 -9.11 0.82
CA ASP A 34 11.09 -8.73 -0.33
C ASP A 34 10.35 -7.74 -1.23
N HIS A 35 11.09 -7.07 -2.11
CA HIS A 35 10.53 -6.02 -2.95
C HIS A 35 9.46 -6.52 -3.91
N GLU A 36 9.60 -7.73 -4.43
CA GLU A 36 8.60 -8.28 -5.35
C GLU A 36 7.25 -8.47 -4.66
N TYR A 37 7.29 -8.99 -3.44
CA TYR A 37 6.08 -9.14 -2.66
C TYR A 37 5.44 -7.78 -2.36
N ILE A 38 6.26 -6.81 -1.95
CA ILE A 38 5.77 -5.48 -1.58
C ILE A 38 5.19 -4.75 -2.79
N LYS A 39 5.80 -4.88 -3.97
CA LYS A 39 5.26 -4.29 -5.20
C LYS A 39 3.85 -4.82 -5.48
N GLU A 40 3.69 -6.13 -5.43
CA GLU A 40 2.39 -6.74 -5.66
C GLU A 40 1.37 -6.31 -4.60
N LEU A 41 1.78 -6.33 -3.34
CA LEU A 41 0.91 -5.93 -2.24
C LEU A 41 0.45 -4.48 -2.37
N ALA A 42 1.36 -3.58 -2.72
CA ALA A 42 1.03 -2.16 -2.90
C ALA A 42 0.05 -1.97 -4.05
N TYR A 43 0.26 -2.68 -5.15
CA TYR A 43 -0.64 -2.60 -6.30
C TYR A 43 -2.04 -3.06 -5.93
N LEU A 44 -2.15 -4.19 -5.22
CA LEU A 44 -3.44 -4.71 -4.79
C LEU A 44 -4.13 -3.78 -3.78
N ALA A 45 -3.35 -3.26 -2.83
CA ALA A 45 -3.90 -2.35 -1.82
C ALA A 45 -4.42 -1.06 -2.44
N TYR A 46 -3.76 -0.55 -3.47
CA TYR A 46 -4.19 0.68 -4.13
C TYR A 46 -5.55 0.53 -4.81
N LYS A 47 -5.94 -0.68 -5.12
CA LYS A 47 -7.24 -0.97 -5.74
C LYS A 47 -8.37 -1.11 -4.74
N SER A 48 -8.08 -1.03 -3.45
CA SER A 48 -9.09 -1.20 -2.42
C SER A 48 -10.14 -0.09 -2.46
N THR A 49 -11.37 -0.42 -2.11
CA THR A 49 -12.42 0.57 -1.94
C THR A 49 -12.31 1.31 -0.61
N VAL A 50 -11.50 0.78 0.32
CA VAL A 50 -11.28 1.41 1.61
C VAL A 50 -10.17 2.44 1.48
N TYR A 51 -10.48 3.69 1.77
CA TYR A 51 -9.55 4.80 1.59
C TYR A 51 -8.24 4.59 2.37
N GLN A 52 -8.34 4.12 3.58
CA GLN A 52 -7.18 3.91 4.43
C GLN A 52 -6.22 2.87 3.85
N VAL A 53 -6.76 1.84 3.19
CA VAL A 53 -5.92 0.83 2.54
C VAL A 53 -5.22 1.43 1.34
N ARG A 54 -5.89 2.31 0.59
CA ARG A 54 -5.22 3.02 -0.50
C ARG A 54 -4.08 3.89 0.01
N MET A 55 -4.27 4.55 1.16
CA MET A 55 -3.19 5.34 1.77
C MET A 55 -2.02 4.48 2.22
N TYR A 56 -2.31 3.29 2.76
CA TYR A 56 -1.26 2.32 3.06
C TYR A 56 -0.44 2.01 1.80
N ALA A 57 -1.12 1.81 0.67
CA ALA A 57 -0.44 1.55 -0.59
C ALA A 57 0.44 2.73 -1.01
N VAL A 58 -0.04 3.95 -0.83
CA VAL A 58 0.74 5.16 -1.16
C VAL A 58 2.03 5.21 -0.34
N PHE A 59 1.96 4.86 0.94
CA PHE A 59 3.17 4.80 1.76
C PHE A 59 4.14 3.73 1.25
N LEU A 60 3.63 2.56 0.87
CA LEU A 60 4.48 1.52 0.28
C LEU A 60 5.15 2.00 -1.01
N PHE A 61 4.40 2.67 -1.87
CA PHE A 61 4.96 3.25 -3.10
C PHE A 61 6.09 4.23 -2.78
N GLY A 62 5.90 5.04 -1.74
CA GLY A 62 6.94 5.97 -1.30
C GLY A 62 8.23 5.27 -0.92
N TYR A 63 8.14 4.18 -0.17
CA TYR A 63 9.33 3.41 0.23
C TYR A 63 9.97 2.70 -0.96
N LEU A 64 9.18 2.30 -1.95
CA LEU A 64 9.67 1.61 -3.12
C LEU A 64 10.14 2.55 -4.24
N SER A 65 10.06 3.86 -4.03
CA SER A 65 10.27 4.86 -5.07
C SER A 65 11.67 4.86 -5.68
N GLU A 66 12.62 4.18 -5.07
CA GLU A 66 13.96 4.05 -5.61
C GLU A 66 14.04 2.96 -6.69
N ASP A 67 13.01 2.15 -6.83
CA ASP A 67 12.94 1.08 -7.82
C ASP A 67 12.29 1.62 -9.09
N ASP A 68 13.01 1.57 -10.23
CA ASP A 68 12.51 2.11 -11.48
C ASP A 68 11.19 1.46 -11.92
N ASP A 69 11.04 0.16 -11.66
CA ASP A 69 9.82 -0.55 -12.01
C ASP A 69 8.62 -0.01 -11.23
N ILE A 70 8.84 0.31 -9.96
CA ILE A 70 7.75 0.83 -9.13
C ILE A 70 7.41 2.27 -9.53
N LEU A 71 8.39 3.06 -9.96
CA LEU A 71 8.13 4.40 -10.46
C LEU A 71 7.22 4.37 -11.69
N ASP A 72 7.48 3.42 -12.58
CA ASP A 72 6.63 3.23 -13.77
C ASP A 72 5.22 2.81 -13.37
N LEU A 73 5.10 1.93 -12.38
CA LEU A 73 3.80 1.50 -11.88
C LEU A 73 3.02 2.66 -11.27
N MET A 74 3.67 3.49 -10.47
CA MET A 74 3.05 4.67 -9.87
C MET A 74 2.56 5.64 -10.94
N ARG A 75 3.38 5.88 -11.94
CA ARG A 75 3.05 6.80 -13.03
C ARG A 75 1.83 6.31 -13.80
N ASP A 76 1.80 5.02 -14.11
CA ASP A 76 0.71 4.40 -14.83
C ASP A 76 -0.59 4.46 -14.02
N THR A 77 -0.49 4.23 -12.73
CA THR A 77 -1.65 4.28 -11.82
C THR A 77 -2.24 5.68 -11.77
N VAL A 78 -1.38 6.70 -11.67
CA VAL A 78 -1.83 8.09 -11.65
C VAL A 78 -2.48 8.48 -12.98
N ALA A 79 -1.89 8.03 -14.09
CA ALA A 79 -2.43 8.35 -15.40
C ALA A 79 -3.81 7.77 -15.64
N LYS A 80 -4.14 6.68 -14.96
CA LYS A 80 -5.43 6.03 -15.09
C LYS A 80 -6.50 6.57 -14.13
N ALA A 81 -6.08 7.33 -13.16
CA ALA A 81 -6.99 7.92 -12.21
C ALA A 81 -7.71 9.10 -12.82
#